data_b5324be5f2e29abafc3eac1f7f6254bf
#
_entry.id   b5324be5f2e29abafc3eac1f7f6254bf
#
_cell.length_a   1.000
_cell.length_b   1.000
_cell.length_c   1.000
_cell.angle_alpha   90.00
_cell.angle_beta   90.00
_cell.angle_gamma   90.00
#
_symmetry.space_group_name_H-M   'P 1'
#
loop_
_entity.id
_entity.type
_entity.pdbx_description
1 polymer ?
#
loop_
_entity_poly.entity_id
_entity_poly.type
_entity_poly.pdbx_seq_one_letter_code
_entity_poly.pdbx_strand_id
1 'polypeptide(L)'
;MKDRYGREIDYLRISITDRCNLRCIYCMPEEGICQTAHKEILTYDEIRRICRCMTALGIKKIKLTGGEPLTRKDSAVLVRMLKELPGIEKVTLTTNGILLKEQMAELAEAGIDNINISLDTLNTEAFKKITRREGLAKIGRAHV
;
A
#
# COMPACT_ATOMS: atom_id res chain seq x y z
N MET A 1 -21.96 -1.97 6.32
CA MET A 1 -22.80 -1.90 5.08
C MET A 1 -23.04 -3.31 4.55
N LYS A 2 -24.25 -3.63 4.11
CA LYS A 2 -24.53 -4.95 3.48
C LYS A 2 -24.74 -4.80 1.98
N ASP A 3 -24.21 -5.72 1.20
CA ASP A 3 -24.45 -5.79 -0.24
C ASP A 3 -25.78 -6.53 -0.55
N ARG A 4 -26.17 -6.59 -1.83
CA ARG A 4 -27.38 -7.29 -2.27
C ARG A 4 -27.38 -8.81 -2.01
N TYR A 5 -26.22 -9.39 -1.65
CA TYR A 5 -26.06 -10.81 -1.31
C TYR A 5 -26.03 -11.04 0.20
N GLY A 6 -26.26 -10.00 1.02
CA GLY A 6 -26.26 -10.07 2.48
C GLY A 6 -24.86 -10.06 3.12
N ARG A 7 -23.79 -9.87 2.32
CA ARG A 7 -22.41 -9.83 2.84
C ARG A 7 -22.15 -8.49 3.50
N GLU A 8 -21.51 -8.53 4.66
CA GLU A 8 -21.09 -7.33 5.36
C GLU A 8 -19.81 -6.76 4.71
N ILE A 9 -19.88 -5.51 4.24
CA ILE A 9 -18.75 -4.79 3.66
C ILE A 9 -18.19 -3.86 4.73
N ASP A 10 -17.07 -4.24 5.32
CA ASP A 10 -16.35 -3.50 6.38
C ASP A 10 -14.92 -3.09 5.99
N TYR A 11 -14.54 -3.37 4.74
CA TYR A 11 -13.18 -3.27 4.23
C TYR A 11 -13.10 -2.33 3.03
N LEU A 12 -12.11 -1.43 3.05
CA LEU A 12 -11.80 -0.50 1.96
C LEU A 12 -10.34 -0.67 1.52
N ARG A 13 -10.13 -0.83 0.22
CA ARG A 13 -8.81 -0.84 -0.39
C ARG A 13 -8.58 0.48 -1.13
N ILE A 14 -7.45 1.14 -0.87
CA ILE A 14 -7.12 2.45 -1.44
C ILE A 14 -5.77 2.35 -2.16
N SER A 15 -5.77 2.66 -3.45
CA SER A 15 -4.54 2.92 -4.20
C SER A 15 -4.11 4.36 -3.93
N ILE A 16 -2.94 4.54 -3.31
CA ILE A 16 -2.46 5.88 -2.92
C ILE A 16 -1.47 6.48 -3.92
N THR A 17 -1.01 5.70 -4.88
CA THR A 17 -0.10 6.12 -5.96
C THR A 17 -0.15 5.15 -7.13
N ASP A 18 0.08 5.65 -8.33
CA ASP A 18 0.31 4.86 -9.54
C ASP A 18 1.80 4.53 -9.77
N ARG A 19 2.69 5.14 -8.98
CA ARG A 19 4.15 4.97 -9.11
C ARG A 19 4.60 3.65 -8.48
N CYS A 20 5.55 2.99 -9.14
CA CYS A 20 6.17 1.77 -8.65
C CYS A 20 7.67 1.77 -8.98
N ASN A 21 8.49 1.24 -8.09
CA ASN A 21 9.93 1.06 -8.27
C ASN A 21 10.28 -0.28 -8.95
N LEU A 22 9.32 -1.15 -9.20
CA LEU A 22 9.45 -2.37 -10.01
C LEU A 22 8.74 -2.24 -11.36
N ARG A 23 9.00 -3.20 -12.28
CA ARG A 23 8.41 -3.29 -13.61
C ARG A 23 7.99 -4.72 -13.91
N CYS A 24 7.19 -5.30 -13.01
CA CYS A 24 6.79 -6.70 -13.11
C CYS A 24 6.08 -6.98 -14.46
N ILE A 25 6.49 -8.06 -15.11
CA ILE A 25 6.05 -8.42 -16.47
C ILE A 25 4.53 -8.57 -16.60
N TYR A 26 3.85 -8.95 -15.50
CA TYR A 26 2.40 -9.13 -15.46
C TYR A 26 1.66 -7.85 -15.02
N CYS A 27 2.37 -6.77 -14.65
CA CYS A 27 1.78 -5.57 -14.06
C CYS A 27 1.86 -4.36 -15.00
N MET A 28 3.02 -4.11 -15.61
CA MET A 28 3.23 -2.96 -16.47
C MET A 28 4.35 -3.17 -17.48
N PRO A 29 4.38 -2.42 -18.60
CA PRO A 29 5.48 -2.41 -19.56
C PRO A 29 6.82 -2.04 -18.92
N GLU A 30 7.92 -2.33 -19.59
CA GLU A 30 9.27 -2.07 -19.10
C GLU A 30 9.58 -0.57 -18.94
N GLU A 31 9.10 0.23 -19.88
CA GLU A 31 9.14 1.69 -19.89
C GLU A 31 8.26 2.33 -18.82
N GLY A 32 7.34 1.55 -18.24
CA GLY A 32 6.37 2.02 -17.24
C GLY A 32 5.04 2.44 -17.87
N ILE A 33 4.24 3.14 -17.09
CA ILE A 33 2.93 3.70 -17.51
C ILE A 33 3.00 5.23 -17.49
N CYS A 34 2.10 5.87 -18.25
CA CYS A 34 1.89 7.31 -18.13
C CYS A 34 1.43 7.63 -16.70
N GLN A 35 2.23 8.42 -15.98
CA GLN A 35 1.94 8.75 -14.58
C GLN A 35 0.87 9.84 -14.50
N THR A 36 -0.06 9.67 -13.57
CA THR A 36 -1.03 10.71 -13.21
C THR A 36 -0.30 11.96 -12.71
N ALA A 37 -0.75 13.13 -13.15
CA ALA A 37 -0.17 14.38 -12.70
C ALA A 37 -0.32 14.51 -11.17
N HIS A 38 0.69 15.03 -10.50
CA HIS A 38 0.73 15.10 -9.02
C HIS A 38 -0.50 15.81 -8.43
N LYS A 39 -1.04 16.82 -9.13
CA LYS A 39 -2.25 17.57 -8.74
C LYS A 39 -3.55 16.78 -8.84
N GLU A 40 -3.54 15.65 -9.54
CA GLU A 40 -4.72 14.78 -9.75
C GLU A 40 -4.71 13.58 -8.78
N ILE A 41 -3.62 13.38 -8.04
CA ILE A 41 -3.53 12.36 -7.00
C ILE A 41 -4.07 12.95 -5.71
N LEU A 42 -5.02 12.25 -5.06
CA LEU A 42 -5.60 12.69 -3.79
C LEU A 42 -4.50 12.94 -2.73
N THR A 43 -4.61 14.06 -2.04
CA THR A 43 -3.79 14.37 -0.86
C THR A 43 -4.13 13.42 0.31
N TYR A 44 -3.27 13.34 1.31
CA TYR A 44 -3.55 12.54 2.50
C TYR A 44 -4.77 13.05 3.28
N ASP A 45 -4.99 14.37 3.31
CA ASP A 45 -6.17 14.97 3.93
C ASP A 45 -7.46 14.60 3.21
N GLU A 46 -7.46 14.58 1.87
CA GLU A 46 -8.59 14.13 1.07
C GLU A 46 -8.88 12.64 1.30
N ILE A 47 -7.85 11.79 1.32
CA ILE A 47 -7.98 10.36 1.63
C ILE A 47 -8.57 10.20 3.03
N ARG A 48 -8.06 10.93 4.04
CA ARG A 48 -8.59 10.90 5.41
C ARG A 48 -10.06 11.31 5.46
N ARG A 49 -10.45 12.36 4.73
CA ARG A 49 -11.86 12.80 4.64
C ARG A 49 -12.75 11.72 4.05
N ILE A 50 -12.33 11.09 2.97
CA ILE A 50 -13.06 9.98 2.36
C ILE A 50 -13.20 8.83 3.36
N CYS A 51 -12.12 8.41 4.01
CA CYS A 51 -12.14 7.34 5.00
C CYS A 51 -13.08 7.65 6.18
N ARG A 52 -13.10 8.90 6.65
CA ARG A 52 -14.04 9.34 7.70
C ARG A 52 -15.50 9.22 7.25
N CYS A 53 -15.82 9.53 6.01
CA CYS A 53 -17.18 9.29 5.49
C CYS A 53 -17.50 7.80 5.39
N MET A 54 -16.51 6.98 5.03
CA MET A 54 -16.67 5.54 4.90
C MET A 54 -16.86 4.83 6.24
N THR A 55 -16.29 5.35 7.36
CA THR A 55 -16.58 4.80 8.70
C THR A 55 -18.05 4.93 9.08
N ALA A 56 -18.70 6.04 8.69
CA ALA A 56 -20.15 6.21 8.89
C ALA A 56 -21.00 5.19 8.13
N LEU A 57 -20.43 4.59 7.06
CA LEU A 57 -21.05 3.52 6.27
C LEU A 57 -20.69 2.11 6.80
N GLY A 58 -19.89 2.03 7.88
CA GLY A 58 -19.52 0.77 8.51
C GLY A 58 -18.17 0.18 8.05
N ILE A 59 -17.34 0.94 7.34
CA ILE A 59 -15.97 0.52 7.03
C ILE A 59 -15.12 0.61 8.30
N LYS A 60 -14.42 -0.47 8.62
CA LYS A 60 -13.58 -0.64 9.81
C LYS A 60 -12.13 -0.97 9.49
N LYS A 61 -11.88 -1.47 8.27
CA LYS A 61 -10.57 -1.96 7.83
C LYS A 61 -10.14 -1.24 6.57
N ILE A 62 -8.92 -0.74 6.55
CA ILE A 62 -8.33 -0.07 5.39
C ILE A 62 -7.08 -0.82 4.96
N LYS A 63 -6.94 -1.04 3.66
CA LYS A 63 -5.69 -1.52 3.06
C LYS A 63 -5.13 -0.48 2.10
N LEU A 64 -3.93 -0.02 2.39
CA LEU A 64 -3.17 0.83 1.49
C LEU A 64 -2.44 -0.02 0.44
N THR A 65 -2.51 0.43 -0.79
CA THR A 65 -1.92 -0.21 -1.95
C THR A 65 -1.62 0.86 -3.01
N GLY A 66 -1.32 0.47 -4.23
CA GLY A 66 -1.07 1.38 -5.35
C GLY A 66 -0.27 0.69 -6.42
N GLY A 67 0.61 1.43 -7.09
CA GLY A 67 1.77 0.84 -7.70
C GLY A 67 2.64 0.22 -6.61
N GLU A 68 3.47 1.05 -5.96
CA GLU A 68 4.14 0.70 -4.70
C GLU A 68 3.90 1.81 -3.67
N PRO A 69 3.11 1.58 -2.62
CA PRO A 69 2.72 2.65 -1.69
C PRO A 69 3.91 3.28 -0.94
N LEU A 70 4.98 2.53 -0.69
CA LEU A 70 6.18 3.06 -0.01
C LEU A 70 7.03 3.98 -0.90
N THR A 71 6.73 4.11 -2.19
CA THR A 71 7.34 5.14 -3.04
C THR A 71 6.71 6.51 -2.84
N ARG A 72 5.51 6.57 -2.27
CA ARG A 72 4.87 7.83 -1.92
C ARG A 72 5.47 8.34 -0.61
N LYS A 73 6.02 9.56 -0.65
CA LYS A 73 6.66 10.18 0.50
C LYS A 73 5.69 10.26 1.69
N ASP A 74 6.23 10.06 2.89
CA ASP A 74 5.51 10.19 4.16
C ASP A 74 4.28 9.26 4.27
N SER A 75 4.33 8.05 3.69
CA SER A 75 3.22 7.08 3.73
C SER A 75 2.84 6.66 5.17
N ALA A 76 3.79 6.66 6.10
CA ALA A 76 3.56 6.43 7.53
C ALA A 76 2.67 7.52 8.17
N VAL A 77 2.76 8.77 7.69
CA VAL A 77 1.87 9.85 8.15
C VAL A 77 0.42 9.52 7.81
N LEU A 78 0.16 9.02 6.59
CA LEU A 78 -1.19 8.59 6.22
C LEU A 78 -1.68 7.44 7.12
N VAL A 79 -0.83 6.45 7.42
CA VAL A 79 -1.19 5.36 8.34
C VAL A 79 -1.65 5.93 9.69
N ARG A 80 -0.87 6.82 10.30
CA ARG A 80 -1.21 7.49 11.56
C ARG A 80 -2.55 8.24 11.47
N MET A 81 -2.73 9.05 10.43
CA MET A 81 -3.97 9.80 10.19
C MET A 81 -5.21 8.89 10.09
N LEU A 82 -5.07 7.69 9.53
CA LEU A 82 -6.15 6.73 9.39
C LEU A 82 -6.40 5.98 10.71
N LYS A 83 -5.35 5.66 11.47
CA LYS A 83 -5.47 5.02 12.80
C LYS A 83 -6.17 5.91 13.84
N GLU A 84 -6.05 7.22 13.69
CA GLU A 84 -6.73 8.21 14.54
C GLU A 84 -8.23 8.35 14.24
N LEU A 85 -8.72 7.78 13.13
CA LEU A 85 -10.14 7.88 12.77
C LEU A 85 -11.01 7.01 13.67
N PRO A 86 -12.03 7.57 14.34
CA PRO A 86 -12.99 6.78 15.09
C PRO A 86 -13.69 5.75 14.19
N GLY A 87 -13.74 4.49 14.63
CA GLY A 87 -14.35 3.39 13.91
C GLY A 87 -13.41 2.61 12.98
N ILE A 88 -12.18 3.07 12.74
CA ILE A 88 -11.16 2.27 12.06
C ILE A 88 -10.47 1.34 13.07
N GLU A 89 -10.64 0.05 12.84
CA GLU A 89 -10.05 -1.01 13.67
C GLU A 89 -8.69 -1.47 13.13
N LYS A 90 -8.53 -1.48 11.79
CA LYS A 90 -7.32 -2.00 11.13
C LYS A 90 -6.86 -1.14 9.96
N VAL A 91 -5.56 -0.84 9.93
CA VAL A 91 -4.87 -0.25 8.77
C VAL A 91 -3.74 -1.19 8.35
N THR A 92 -3.79 -1.65 7.12
CA THR A 92 -2.83 -2.61 6.56
C THR A 92 -2.20 -2.06 5.27
N LEU A 93 -1.05 -2.62 4.87
CA LEU A 93 -0.30 -2.23 3.70
C LEU A 93 0.03 -3.44 2.84
N THR A 94 -0.02 -3.30 1.52
CA THR A 94 0.58 -4.27 0.58
C THR A 94 1.72 -3.61 -0.15
N THR A 95 2.92 -4.18 -0.07
CA THR A 95 4.16 -3.65 -0.64
C THR A 95 4.97 -4.73 -1.35
N ASN A 96 5.82 -4.35 -2.28
CA ASN A 96 6.84 -5.23 -2.85
C ASN A 96 8.04 -5.45 -1.91
N GLY A 97 8.12 -4.71 -0.80
CA GLY A 97 9.11 -4.89 0.26
C GLY A 97 10.48 -4.22 0.03
N ILE A 98 10.75 -3.67 -1.15
CA ILE A 98 12.09 -3.07 -1.47
C ILE A 98 12.46 -1.93 -0.51
N LEU A 99 11.47 -1.08 -0.16
CA LEU A 99 11.66 0.09 0.71
C LEU A 99 11.25 -0.17 2.17
N LEU A 100 10.75 -1.38 2.46
CA LEU A 100 10.14 -1.67 3.75
C LEU A 100 11.13 -1.54 4.92
N LYS A 101 12.36 -2.04 4.77
CA LYS A 101 13.37 -1.95 5.83
C LYS A 101 13.63 -0.51 6.27
N GLU A 102 13.67 0.42 5.32
CA GLU A 102 13.99 1.83 5.56
C GLU A 102 12.84 2.57 6.27
N GLN A 103 11.59 2.12 6.06
CA GLN A 103 10.39 2.78 6.57
C GLN A 103 9.69 2.00 7.70
N MET A 104 10.20 0.82 8.08
CA MET A 104 9.54 -0.06 9.05
C MET A 104 9.33 0.59 10.41
N ALA A 105 10.34 1.30 10.91
CA ALA A 105 10.26 1.97 12.21
C ALA A 105 9.14 3.03 12.25
N GLU A 106 9.05 3.86 11.20
CA GLU A 106 8.03 4.90 11.08
C GLU A 106 6.62 4.30 10.92
N LEU A 107 6.49 3.20 10.14
CA LEU A 107 5.22 2.48 9.98
C LEU A 107 4.76 1.84 11.29
N ALA A 108 5.67 1.25 12.05
CA ALA A 108 5.38 0.66 13.36
C ALA A 108 4.94 1.74 14.35
N GLU A 109 5.64 2.87 14.43
CA GLU A 109 5.29 4.02 15.26
C GLU A 109 3.94 4.63 14.85
N ALA A 110 3.61 4.62 13.55
CA ALA A 110 2.33 5.06 13.03
C ALA A 110 1.17 4.10 13.38
N GLY A 111 1.46 2.91 13.91
CA GLY A 111 0.46 1.92 14.34
C GLY A 111 -0.07 1.05 13.21
N ILE A 112 0.75 0.72 12.19
CA ILE A 112 0.35 -0.24 11.15
C ILE A 112 0.03 -1.60 11.77
N ASP A 113 -1.12 -2.20 11.42
CA ASP A 113 -1.55 -3.47 12.01
C ASP A 113 -0.99 -4.70 11.29
N ASN A 114 -0.75 -4.60 9.99
CA ASN A 114 -0.21 -5.70 9.20
C ASN A 114 0.38 -5.22 7.87
N ILE A 115 1.44 -5.88 7.42
CA ILE A 115 2.09 -5.63 6.14
C ILE A 115 2.12 -6.94 5.34
N ASN A 116 1.55 -6.88 4.13
CA ASN A 116 1.62 -7.96 3.17
C ASN A 116 2.75 -7.69 2.18
N ILE A 117 3.73 -8.58 2.09
CA ILE A 117 4.81 -8.47 1.11
C ILE A 117 4.45 -9.32 -0.11
N SER A 118 4.41 -8.68 -1.28
CA SER A 118 4.22 -9.36 -2.56
C SER A 118 5.57 -9.84 -3.08
N LEU A 119 5.81 -11.14 -3.01
CA LEU A 119 7.07 -11.77 -3.41
C LEU A 119 6.79 -13.06 -4.19
N ASP A 120 7.18 -13.07 -5.47
CA ASP A 120 6.90 -14.20 -6.38
C ASP A 120 7.95 -15.30 -6.28
N THR A 121 9.19 -14.96 -5.91
CA THR A 121 10.31 -15.91 -5.90
C THR A 121 11.43 -15.47 -4.97
N LEU A 122 12.15 -16.45 -4.41
CA LEU A 122 13.38 -16.26 -3.62
C LEU A 122 14.66 -16.43 -4.49
N ASN A 123 14.52 -16.78 -5.76
CA ASN A 123 15.63 -16.88 -6.69
C ASN A 123 15.94 -15.52 -7.32
N THR A 124 17.18 -15.05 -7.21
CA THR A 124 17.61 -13.72 -7.66
C THR A 124 17.44 -13.52 -9.16
N GLU A 125 17.78 -14.51 -9.97
CA GLU A 125 17.67 -14.43 -11.44
C GLU A 125 16.20 -14.43 -11.88
N ALA A 126 15.38 -15.28 -11.26
CA ALA A 126 13.93 -15.30 -11.51
C ALA A 126 13.29 -13.98 -11.06
N PHE A 127 13.68 -13.43 -9.89
CA PHE A 127 13.20 -12.13 -9.42
C PHE A 127 13.51 -11.03 -10.44
N LYS A 128 14.75 -10.96 -10.92
CA LYS A 128 15.17 -9.97 -11.92
C LYS A 128 14.37 -10.11 -13.24
N LYS A 129 14.13 -11.34 -13.69
CA LYS A 129 13.32 -11.60 -14.90
C LYS A 129 11.86 -11.15 -14.70
N ILE A 130 11.24 -11.48 -13.57
CA ILE A 130 9.83 -11.14 -13.29
C ILE A 130 9.67 -9.64 -13.06
N THR A 131 10.52 -9.03 -12.24
CA THR A 131 10.36 -7.63 -11.82
C THR A 131 11.08 -6.63 -12.70
N ARG A 132 11.95 -7.10 -13.62
CA ARG A 132 12.87 -6.30 -14.46
C ARG A 132 13.76 -5.34 -13.64
N ARG A 133 13.95 -5.64 -12.36
CA ARG A 133 14.80 -4.86 -11.45
C ARG A 133 15.56 -5.79 -10.52
N GLU A 134 16.61 -5.28 -9.91
CA GLU A 134 17.34 -5.92 -8.84
C GLU A 134 16.79 -5.47 -7.48
N GLY A 135 17.06 -6.25 -6.41
CA GLY A 135 16.68 -5.82 -5.06
C GLY A 135 16.13 -6.90 -4.14
N LEU A 136 16.10 -8.18 -4.56
CA LEU A 136 15.63 -9.28 -3.72
C LEU A 136 16.28 -9.29 -2.32
N ALA A 137 17.60 -9.04 -2.24
CA ALA A 137 18.35 -8.99 -0.99
C ALA A 137 17.88 -7.89 -0.02
N LYS A 138 17.21 -6.83 -0.51
CA LYS A 138 16.63 -5.78 0.34
C LYS A 138 15.37 -6.29 1.04
N ILE A 139 14.58 -7.11 0.37
CA ILE A 139 13.34 -7.68 0.90
C ILE A 139 13.66 -8.65 2.04
N GLY A 140 14.64 -9.55 1.87
CA GLY A 140 15.05 -10.50 2.90
C GLY A 140 15.53 -9.85 4.20
N ARG A 141 16.06 -8.64 4.14
CA ARG A 141 16.51 -7.89 5.33
C ARG A 141 15.38 -7.18 6.10
N ALA A 142 14.17 -7.17 5.57
CA ALA A 142 13.00 -6.60 6.25
C ALA A 142 12.36 -7.56 7.26
N HIS A 143 12.84 -8.79 7.33
CA HIS A 143 12.33 -9.84 8.21
C HIS A 143 13.22 -10.12 9.43
N VAL A 144 14.24 -9.30 9.69
CA VAL A 144 15.18 -9.49 10.82
C VAL A 144 14.93 -8.47 11.90
#